data_20100900484adf44e9bcb91c1039a32b
#
_entry.id   20100900484adf44e9bcb91c1039a32b
#
_cell.length_a   1.000
_cell.length_b   1.000
_cell.length_c   1.000
_cell.angle_alpha   90.00
_cell.angle_beta   90.00
_cell.angle_gamma   90.00
#
_symmetry.space_group_name_H-M   'P 1'
#
loop_
_entity.id
_entity.type
_entity.pdbx_description
1 polymer ?
#
loop_
_entity_poly.entity_id
_entity_poly.type
_entity_poly.pdbx_seq_one_letter_code
_entity_poly.pdbx_strand_id
1 'polypeptide(L)'
;YQLDQWLPLIKSSGIKTMVLTRNLELCAPINELVPDIPVLGIKRFSYVEQALPESVNTVLYVNNSAKNFHVLRLAHFRHVQLLHGESDKGASSSKVTRAYDQIAVSGQRAIDRYKENGVNFADSQLRIIGRPVTDSIDVVKGVKPVQTILYAPTWEGHERASDFCSLRNIAVPTITWLLDNKPE
;
A
#
# COMPACT_ATOMS: atom_id res chain seq x y z
N TYR A 1 1.99 9.42 -0.64
CA TYR A 1 1.29 8.85 0.52
C TYR A 1 1.47 7.32 0.61
N GLN A 2 1.62 6.61 -0.51
CA GLN A 2 1.79 5.14 -0.50
C GLN A 2 3.14 4.70 0.11
N LEU A 3 4.18 5.49 -0.07
CA LEU A 3 5.49 5.26 0.51
C LEU A 3 5.54 5.67 2.00
N ASP A 4 4.84 6.75 2.36
CA ASP A 4 4.95 7.39 3.67
C ASP A 4 4.70 6.44 4.84
N GLN A 5 3.74 5.54 4.69
CA GLN A 5 3.40 4.57 5.72
C GLN A 5 4.51 3.53 6.00
N TRP A 6 5.43 3.34 5.06
CA TRP A 6 6.54 2.40 5.19
C TRP A 6 7.84 3.05 5.68
N LEU A 7 7.96 4.37 5.55
CA LEU A 7 9.19 5.09 5.87
C LEU A 7 9.64 4.94 7.33
N PRO A 8 8.75 5.00 8.34
CA PRO A 8 9.17 4.79 9.73
C PRO A 8 9.81 3.41 9.94
N LEU A 9 9.21 2.36 9.37
CA LEU A 9 9.73 1.00 9.46
C LEU A 9 11.07 0.84 8.71
N ILE A 10 11.16 1.40 7.51
CA ILE A 10 12.39 1.38 6.70
C ILE A 10 13.53 2.08 7.48
N LYS A 11 13.27 3.25 8.06
CA LYS A 11 14.25 3.98 8.86
C LYS A 11 14.68 3.19 10.10
N SER A 12 13.74 2.61 10.83
CA SER A 12 14.03 1.86 12.06
C SER A 12 14.74 0.53 11.80
N SER A 13 14.67 -0.02 10.59
CA SER A 13 15.32 -1.28 10.23
C SER A 13 16.85 -1.18 10.19
N GLY A 14 17.41 0.02 10.04
CA GLY A 14 18.86 0.25 9.86
C GLY A 14 19.41 -0.27 8.52
N ILE A 15 18.56 -0.80 7.64
CA ILE A 15 18.97 -1.32 6.33
C ILE A 15 19.26 -0.14 5.40
N LYS A 16 20.42 -0.15 4.74
CA LYS A 16 20.74 0.84 3.71
C LYS A 16 19.73 0.76 2.58
N THR A 17 19.01 1.85 2.38
CA THR A 17 17.89 1.91 1.44
C THR A 17 18.04 3.16 0.57
N MET A 18 17.54 3.09 -0.66
CA MET A 18 17.34 4.23 -1.54
C MET A 18 15.94 4.19 -2.13
N VAL A 19 15.41 5.34 -2.50
CA VAL A 19 14.12 5.43 -3.20
C VAL A 19 14.36 5.61 -4.69
N LEU A 20 13.77 4.74 -5.51
CA LEU A 20 13.73 4.87 -6.96
C LEU A 20 12.35 5.38 -7.39
N THR A 21 12.29 6.49 -8.09
CA THR A 21 11.05 6.98 -8.71
C THR A 21 11.19 7.11 -10.24
N ARG A 22 10.12 6.73 -10.96
CA ARG A 22 9.98 6.90 -12.41
C ARG A 22 9.28 8.21 -12.78
N ASN A 23 8.80 8.96 -11.80
CA ASN A 23 8.27 10.30 -11.95
C ASN A 23 9.24 11.31 -11.32
N LEU A 24 9.92 12.11 -12.17
CA LEU A 24 10.93 13.03 -11.71
C LEU A 24 10.39 14.16 -10.82
N GLU A 25 9.12 14.53 -11.00
CA GLU A 25 8.46 15.55 -10.19
C GLU A 25 8.32 15.14 -8.70
N LEU A 26 8.38 13.83 -8.43
CA LEU A 26 8.32 13.30 -7.08
C LEU A 26 9.67 13.31 -6.35
N CYS A 27 10.79 13.59 -7.05
CA CYS A 27 12.12 13.55 -6.42
C CYS A 27 12.23 14.57 -5.29
N ALA A 28 11.87 15.82 -5.52
CA ALA A 28 11.95 16.87 -4.51
C ALA A 28 11.02 16.60 -3.32
N PRO A 29 9.70 16.34 -3.51
CA PRO A 29 8.81 16.01 -2.40
C PRO A 29 9.24 14.77 -1.58
N ILE A 30 9.77 13.74 -2.24
CA ILE A 30 10.26 12.55 -1.52
C ILE A 30 11.54 12.90 -0.74
N ASN A 31 12.44 13.67 -1.32
CA ASN A 31 13.69 14.06 -0.65
C ASN A 31 13.44 14.95 0.58
N GLU A 32 12.44 15.83 0.51
CA GLU A 32 11.99 16.62 1.67
C GLU A 32 11.43 15.71 2.79
N LEU A 33 10.67 14.68 2.42
CA LEU A 33 10.08 13.74 3.37
C LEU A 33 11.12 12.83 4.02
N VAL A 34 12.17 12.45 3.29
CA VAL A 34 13.22 11.52 3.75
C VAL A 34 14.62 12.03 3.36
N PRO A 35 15.09 13.12 3.98
CA PRO A 35 16.37 13.74 3.63
C PRO A 35 17.58 12.82 3.80
N ASP A 36 17.47 11.80 4.68
CA ASP A 36 18.52 10.85 4.98
C ASP A 36 18.56 9.63 4.04
N ILE A 37 17.58 9.50 3.15
CA ILE A 37 17.48 8.38 2.20
C ILE A 37 17.73 8.90 0.78
N PRO A 38 18.73 8.40 0.05
CA PRO A 38 18.98 8.83 -1.32
C PRO A 38 17.76 8.61 -2.22
N VAL A 39 17.41 9.61 -3.02
CA VAL A 39 16.29 9.56 -3.97
C VAL A 39 16.83 9.60 -5.39
N LEU A 40 16.58 8.55 -6.15
CA LEU A 40 17.01 8.41 -7.53
C LEU A 40 15.83 8.52 -8.49
N GLY A 41 15.81 9.55 -9.32
CA GLY A 41 14.80 9.76 -10.35
C GLY A 41 15.25 9.27 -11.71
N ILE A 42 14.61 8.24 -12.28
CA ILE A 42 14.97 7.69 -13.59
C ILE A 42 13.73 7.56 -14.48
N LYS A 43 13.62 8.41 -15.49
CA LYS A 43 12.48 8.38 -16.42
C LYS A 43 12.52 7.18 -17.38
N ARG A 44 13.69 6.88 -17.97
CA ARG A 44 13.85 5.79 -18.93
C ARG A 44 14.29 4.51 -18.26
N PHE A 45 13.55 3.43 -18.49
CA PHE A 45 13.86 2.13 -17.89
C PHE A 45 15.25 1.61 -18.23
N SER A 46 15.72 1.83 -19.46
CA SER A 46 17.05 1.38 -19.92
C SER A 46 18.21 1.85 -19.04
N TYR A 47 18.02 2.89 -18.25
CA TYR A 47 19.05 3.39 -17.32
C TYR A 47 18.90 2.88 -15.89
N VAL A 48 17.81 2.20 -15.56
CA VAL A 48 17.55 1.75 -14.18
C VAL A 48 18.64 0.80 -13.72
N GLU A 49 18.94 -0.23 -14.52
CA GLU A 49 19.90 -1.26 -14.15
C GLU A 49 21.32 -0.70 -13.99
N GLN A 50 21.72 0.20 -14.91
CA GLN A 50 23.05 0.84 -14.87
C GLN A 50 23.21 1.84 -13.72
N ALA A 51 22.10 2.42 -13.25
CA ALA A 51 22.12 3.45 -12.22
C ALA A 51 21.98 2.90 -10.81
N LEU A 52 21.59 1.63 -10.67
CA LEU A 52 21.48 1.00 -9.35
C LEU A 52 22.87 0.52 -8.90
N PRO A 53 23.26 0.79 -7.64
CA PRO A 53 24.49 0.23 -7.08
C PRO A 53 24.49 -1.30 -7.12
N GLU A 54 25.63 -1.92 -7.35
CA GLU A 54 25.80 -3.39 -7.33
C GLU A 54 25.40 -4.04 -6.01
N SER A 55 25.42 -3.28 -4.92
CA SER A 55 25.01 -3.74 -3.59
C SER A 55 23.50 -3.89 -3.44
N VAL A 56 22.69 -3.39 -4.40
CA VAL A 56 21.24 -3.58 -4.38
C VAL A 56 20.92 -5.00 -4.78
N ASN A 57 20.26 -5.73 -3.89
CA ASN A 57 19.83 -7.11 -4.13
C ASN A 57 18.31 -7.29 -3.99
N THR A 58 17.61 -6.33 -3.42
CA THR A 58 16.18 -6.43 -3.13
C THR A 58 15.46 -5.14 -3.53
N VAL A 59 14.32 -5.29 -4.17
CA VAL A 59 13.45 -4.18 -4.56
C VAL A 59 12.11 -4.31 -3.84
N LEU A 60 11.74 -3.28 -3.09
CA LEU A 60 10.48 -3.20 -2.36
C LEU A 60 9.47 -2.38 -3.17
N TYR A 61 8.23 -2.86 -3.25
CA TYR A 61 7.16 -2.22 -4.00
C TYR A 61 5.99 -1.89 -3.09
N VAL A 62 5.53 -0.65 -3.12
CA VAL A 62 4.41 -0.18 -2.29
C VAL A 62 3.07 -0.18 -3.03
N ASN A 63 3.07 -0.53 -4.32
CA ASN A 63 1.86 -0.61 -5.15
C ASN A 63 2.04 -1.55 -6.35
N ASN A 64 0.95 -1.83 -7.07
CA ASN A 64 0.92 -2.63 -8.29
C ASN A 64 0.89 -1.75 -9.56
N SER A 65 1.67 -0.69 -9.61
CA SER A 65 1.79 0.13 -10.81
C SER A 65 2.33 -0.68 -12.01
N ALA A 66 1.78 -0.47 -13.19
CA ALA A 66 2.30 -1.07 -14.42
C ALA A 66 3.79 -0.75 -14.68
N LYS A 67 4.27 0.38 -14.19
CA LYS A 67 5.70 0.76 -14.27
C LYS A 67 6.61 -0.17 -13.46
N ASN A 68 6.10 -0.86 -12.46
CA ASN A 68 6.86 -1.84 -11.67
C ASN A 68 7.29 -3.04 -12.52
N PHE A 69 6.49 -3.45 -13.51
CA PHE A 69 6.81 -4.60 -14.37
C PHE A 69 8.10 -4.44 -15.15
N HIS A 70 8.52 -3.22 -15.42
CA HIS A 70 9.81 -2.99 -16.02
C HIS A 70 10.96 -3.45 -15.11
N VAL A 71 10.86 -3.18 -13.80
CA VAL A 71 11.89 -3.56 -12.82
C VAL A 71 11.77 -5.04 -12.44
N LEU A 72 10.57 -5.59 -12.37
CA LEU A 72 10.32 -7.03 -12.15
C LEU A 72 10.99 -7.95 -13.18
N ARG A 73 11.36 -7.43 -14.35
CA ARG A 73 12.10 -8.19 -15.38
C ARG A 73 13.56 -8.44 -15.03
N LEU A 74 14.10 -7.73 -14.04
CA LEU A 74 15.49 -7.83 -13.61
C LEU A 74 15.62 -8.98 -12.60
N ALA A 75 15.75 -10.20 -13.12
CA ALA A 75 15.66 -11.45 -12.35
C ALA A 75 16.76 -11.63 -11.28
N HIS A 76 17.80 -10.80 -11.28
CA HIS A 76 18.88 -10.87 -10.28
C HIS A 76 18.50 -10.17 -8.96
N PHE A 77 17.41 -9.38 -8.95
CA PHE A 77 16.88 -8.80 -7.72
C PHE A 77 15.82 -9.71 -7.08
N ARG A 78 15.73 -9.65 -5.77
CA ARG A 78 14.59 -10.16 -5.04
C ARG A 78 13.49 -9.09 -5.04
N HIS A 79 12.30 -9.44 -5.49
CA HIS A 79 11.16 -8.54 -5.62
C HIS A 79 10.15 -8.78 -4.50
N VAL A 80 9.93 -7.79 -3.64
CA VAL A 80 9.02 -7.90 -2.50
C VAL A 80 7.92 -6.85 -2.61
N GLN A 81 6.66 -7.30 -2.65
CA GLN A 81 5.50 -6.43 -2.64
C GLN A 81 5.05 -6.17 -1.20
N LEU A 82 5.07 -4.91 -0.79
CA LEU A 82 4.64 -4.48 0.54
C LEU A 82 3.16 -4.08 0.57
N LEU A 83 2.63 -3.66 -0.59
CA LEU A 83 1.32 -3.01 -0.72
C LEU A 83 1.24 -1.67 0.04
N HIS A 84 0.13 -0.99 -0.05
CA HIS A 84 -0.17 0.24 0.71
C HIS A 84 -1.55 0.20 1.35
N GLY A 85 -2.20 -0.93 1.25
CA GLY A 85 -3.52 -1.21 1.79
C GLY A 85 -4.12 -2.43 1.12
N GLU A 86 -5.10 -3.00 1.75
CA GLU A 86 -5.84 -4.15 1.29
C GLU A 86 -7.34 -3.86 1.38
N SER A 87 -8.09 -4.36 0.41
CA SER A 87 -9.55 -4.25 0.37
C SER A 87 -10.13 -5.44 -0.39
N ASP A 88 -11.43 -5.60 -0.38
CA ASP A 88 -12.10 -6.64 -1.17
C ASP A 88 -12.29 -6.25 -2.65
N LYS A 89 -11.70 -5.13 -3.08
CA LYS A 89 -11.63 -4.76 -4.51
C LYS A 89 -10.72 -5.71 -5.28
N GLY A 90 -11.06 -6.01 -6.54
CA GLY A 90 -10.32 -6.94 -7.39
C GLY A 90 -8.83 -6.62 -7.55
N ALA A 91 -8.45 -5.33 -7.45
CA ALA A 91 -7.05 -4.91 -7.49
C ALA A 91 -6.21 -5.49 -6.33
N SER A 92 -6.84 -5.80 -5.18
CA SER A 92 -6.18 -6.38 -4.01
C SER A 92 -5.93 -7.89 -4.11
N SER A 93 -6.40 -8.55 -5.19
CA SER A 93 -6.22 -9.97 -5.44
C SER A 93 -5.89 -10.27 -6.90
N SER A 94 -5.14 -9.38 -7.54
CA SER A 94 -4.72 -9.53 -8.93
C SER A 94 -3.72 -10.68 -9.13
N LYS A 95 -3.91 -11.48 -10.19
CA LYS A 95 -2.96 -12.54 -10.60
C LYS A 95 -1.55 -12.01 -10.89
N VAL A 96 -1.42 -10.75 -11.26
CA VAL A 96 -0.13 -10.09 -11.50
C VAL A 96 0.76 -10.10 -10.26
N THR A 97 0.16 -10.12 -9.08
CA THR A 97 0.89 -10.18 -7.81
C THR A 97 1.77 -11.44 -7.69
N ARG A 98 1.50 -12.49 -8.46
CA ARG A 98 2.34 -13.70 -8.54
C ARG A 98 3.75 -13.47 -9.10
N ALA A 99 3.97 -12.32 -9.76
CA ALA A 99 5.27 -11.97 -10.32
C ALA A 99 6.31 -11.55 -9.26
N TYR A 100 5.88 -11.29 -8.04
CA TYR A 100 6.78 -10.96 -6.94
C TYR A 100 7.28 -12.24 -6.23
N ASP A 101 8.53 -12.24 -5.78
CA ASP A 101 9.09 -13.36 -5.03
C ASP A 101 8.43 -13.50 -3.65
N GLN A 102 8.09 -12.36 -3.03
CA GLN A 102 7.35 -12.32 -1.77
C GLN A 102 6.32 -11.19 -1.77
N ILE A 103 5.24 -11.43 -1.04
CA ILE A 103 4.15 -10.50 -0.85
C ILE A 103 3.86 -10.42 0.65
N ALA A 104 4.02 -9.23 1.20
CA ALA A 104 3.64 -8.92 2.56
C ALA A 104 2.12 -8.73 2.63
N VAL A 105 1.46 -9.48 3.50
CA VAL A 105 0.00 -9.42 3.69
C VAL A 105 -0.36 -9.10 5.15
N SER A 106 -1.50 -8.47 5.36
CA SER A 106 -1.91 -8.04 6.70
C SER A 106 -2.33 -9.20 7.60
N GLY A 107 -2.81 -10.29 7.05
CA GLY A 107 -3.30 -11.42 7.83
C GLY A 107 -3.89 -12.53 6.98
N GLN A 108 -4.49 -13.52 7.64
CA GLN A 108 -5.08 -14.69 6.99
C GLN A 108 -6.18 -14.32 6.00
N ARG A 109 -7.00 -13.32 6.29
CA ARG A 109 -8.07 -12.86 5.39
C ARG A 109 -7.55 -12.41 4.00
N ALA A 110 -6.37 -11.80 3.96
CA ALA A 110 -5.75 -11.43 2.69
C ALA A 110 -5.36 -12.67 1.87
N ILE A 111 -4.84 -13.72 2.52
CA ILE A 111 -4.52 -14.99 1.89
C ILE A 111 -5.78 -15.67 1.34
N ASP A 112 -6.84 -15.71 2.13
CA ASP A 112 -8.11 -16.33 1.78
C ASP A 112 -8.74 -15.62 0.56
N ARG A 113 -8.70 -14.29 0.54
CA ARG A 113 -9.18 -13.49 -0.59
C ARG A 113 -8.45 -13.84 -1.90
N TYR A 114 -7.13 -14.02 -1.88
CA TYR A 114 -6.41 -14.48 -3.06
C TYR A 114 -6.91 -15.84 -3.54
N LYS A 115 -7.11 -16.80 -2.63
CA LYS A 115 -7.63 -18.14 -2.95
C LYS A 115 -9.05 -18.07 -3.50
N GLU A 116 -9.95 -17.30 -2.85
CA GLU A 116 -11.33 -17.07 -3.29
C GLU A 116 -11.41 -16.51 -4.72
N ASN A 117 -10.43 -15.67 -5.10
CA ASN A 117 -10.32 -15.12 -6.45
C ASN A 117 -9.48 -16.00 -7.41
N GLY A 118 -9.20 -17.25 -7.04
CA GLY A 118 -8.48 -18.21 -7.89
C GLY A 118 -7.01 -17.88 -8.11
N VAL A 119 -6.39 -17.10 -7.21
CA VAL A 119 -4.97 -16.77 -7.27
C VAL A 119 -4.22 -17.62 -6.25
N ASN A 120 -3.51 -18.62 -6.74
CA ASN A 120 -2.70 -19.51 -5.91
C ASN A 120 -1.23 -19.08 -5.93
N PHE A 121 -0.57 -19.20 -4.79
CA PHE A 121 0.84 -18.90 -4.57
C PHE A 121 1.58 -20.13 -4.04
N ALA A 122 2.90 -20.15 -4.17
CA ALA A 122 3.73 -21.05 -3.42
C ALA A 122 3.71 -20.67 -1.93
N ASP A 123 3.85 -21.65 -1.04
CA ASP A 123 3.75 -21.46 0.42
C ASP A 123 4.69 -20.36 0.97
N SER A 124 5.85 -20.17 0.31
CA SER A 124 6.83 -19.17 0.72
C SER A 124 6.57 -17.76 0.22
N GLN A 125 5.64 -17.57 -0.74
CA GLN A 125 5.43 -16.26 -1.37
C GLN A 125 4.64 -15.29 -0.49
N LEU A 126 3.66 -15.77 0.27
CA LEU A 126 2.84 -14.93 1.15
C LEU A 126 3.45 -14.88 2.56
N ARG A 127 3.68 -13.67 3.07
CA ARG A 127 4.20 -13.44 4.42
C ARG A 127 3.26 -12.54 5.20
N ILE A 128 2.68 -13.07 6.26
CA ILE A 128 1.86 -12.28 7.18
C ILE A 128 2.79 -11.39 8.01
N ILE A 129 2.64 -10.08 7.87
CA ILE A 129 3.41 -9.07 8.61
C ILE A 129 2.53 -8.13 9.44
N GLY A 130 1.22 -8.32 9.42
CA GLY A 130 0.29 -7.38 10.02
C GLY A 130 0.13 -6.11 9.19
N ARG A 131 -0.20 -5.02 9.87
CA ARG A 131 -0.28 -3.66 9.30
C ARG A 131 0.59 -2.71 10.09
N PRO A 132 1.88 -2.60 9.79
CA PRO A 132 2.82 -1.79 10.57
C PRO A 132 2.41 -0.33 10.73
N VAL A 133 1.66 0.22 9.76
CA VAL A 133 1.12 1.59 9.85
C VAL A 133 0.19 1.77 11.06
N THR A 134 -0.41 0.71 11.57
CA THR A 134 -1.31 0.77 12.74
C THR A 134 -0.57 0.66 14.07
N ASP A 135 0.70 0.29 14.06
CA ASP A 135 1.48 0.10 15.29
C ASP A 135 1.75 1.44 16.03
N SER A 136 1.70 2.55 15.28
CA SER A 136 1.82 3.90 15.84
C SER A 136 0.51 4.51 16.34
N ILE A 137 -0.61 3.77 16.24
CA ILE A 137 -1.91 4.26 16.68
C ILE A 137 -2.10 3.95 18.16
N ASP A 138 -2.20 4.99 18.98
CA ASP A 138 -2.52 4.84 20.39
C ASP A 138 -3.95 4.33 20.57
N VAL A 139 -4.08 3.17 21.19
CA VAL A 139 -5.39 2.61 21.55
C VAL A 139 -5.93 3.35 22.77
N VAL A 140 -6.99 4.12 22.59
CA VAL A 140 -7.70 4.76 23.70
C VAL A 140 -8.37 3.67 24.55
N LYS A 141 -7.88 3.47 25.77
CA LYS A 141 -8.47 2.54 26.73
C LYS A 141 -9.63 3.22 27.46
N GLY A 142 -10.76 2.54 27.53
CA GLY A 142 -11.96 2.98 28.25
C GLY A 142 -13.06 3.47 27.32
N VAL A 143 -14.29 3.39 27.82
CA VAL A 143 -15.48 3.91 27.11
C VAL A 143 -15.61 5.40 27.42
N LYS A 144 -15.46 6.25 26.40
CA LYS A 144 -15.77 7.68 26.50
C LYS A 144 -17.13 7.93 25.84
N PRO A 145 -17.91 8.92 26.31
CA PRO A 145 -19.11 9.34 25.59
C PRO A 145 -18.76 9.68 24.13
N VAL A 146 -19.58 9.20 23.21
CA VAL A 146 -19.42 9.51 21.78
C VAL A 146 -19.79 10.97 21.55
N GLN A 147 -18.81 11.79 21.23
CA GLN A 147 -19.02 13.22 20.93
C GLN A 147 -18.91 13.53 19.44
N THR A 148 -18.25 12.66 18.69
CA THR A 148 -17.99 12.87 17.26
C THR A 148 -18.15 11.56 16.51
N ILE A 149 -18.89 11.61 15.42
CA ILE A 149 -19.06 10.49 14.50
C ILE A 149 -18.36 10.87 13.20
N LEU A 150 -17.37 10.06 12.77
CA LEU A 150 -16.72 10.21 11.48
C LEU A 150 -17.39 9.30 10.45
N TYR A 151 -18.01 9.90 9.43
CA TYR A 151 -18.44 9.18 8.23
C TYR A 151 -17.37 9.27 7.16
N ALA A 152 -16.68 8.17 6.89
CA ALA A 152 -15.55 8.11 5.98
C ALA A 152 -15.75 7.01 4.92
N PRO A 153 -16.60 7.23 3.90
CA PRO A 153 -16.81 6.26 2.83
C PRO A 153 -15.54 6.08 2.00
N THR A 154 -15.39 4.91 1.38
CA THR A 154 -14.31 4.68 0.41
C THR A 154 -14.55 5.50 -0.86
N TRP A 155 -13.51 5.70 -1.67
CA TRP A 155 -13.61 6.37 -2.96
C TRP A 155 -14.42 5.56 -3.99
N GLU A 156 -14.97 6.23 -4.99
CA GLU A 156 -15.95 5.67 -5.95
C GLU A 156 -15.39 4.60 -6.90
N GLY A 157 -14.06 4.46 -7.01
CA GLY A 157 -13.46 3.54 -7.98
C GLY A 157 -13.37 4.17 -9.37
N HIS A 158 -12.74 3.45 -10.31
CA HIS A 158 -12.62 3.86 -11.71
C HIS A 158 -13.77 3.34 -12.57
N GLU A 159 -14.39 2.23 -12.17
CA GLU A 159 -15.45 1.55 -12.89
C GLU A 159 -16.59 1.21 -11.92
N ARG A 160 -17.81 1.16 -12.45
CA ARG A 160 -19.02 0.85 -11.68
C ARG A 160 -18.91 -0.47 -10.90
N ALA A 161 -18.24 -1.47 -11.47
CA ALA A 161 -18.03 -2.78 -10.83
C ALA A 161 -17.06 -2.72 -9.64
N SER A 162 -16.25 -1.67 -9.55
CA SER A 162 -15.31 -1.41 -8.43
C SER A 162 -15.74 -0.28 -7.52
N ASP A 163 -16.95 0.25 -7.70
CA ASP A 163 -17.53 1.30 -6.87
C ASP A 163 -18.22 0.70 -5.64
N PHE A 164 -17.53 0.78 -4.51
CA PHE A 164 -18.04 0.41 -3.19
C PHE A 164 -18.34 1.64 -2.32
N CYS A 165 -18.39 2.82 -2.92
CA CYS A 165 -18.63 4.07 -2.22
C CYS A 165 -20.10 4.17 -1.78
N SER A 166 -20.32 4.34 -0.49
CA SER A 166 -21.66 4.52 0.07
C SER A 166 -22.17 5.97 -0.01
N LEU A 167 -21.34 6.90 -0.50
CA LEU A 167 -21.63 8.34 -0.49
C LEU A 167 -22.95 8.68 -1.19
N ARG A 168 -23.19 8.11 -2.38
CA ARG A 168 -24.36 8.43 -3.20
C ARG A 168 -25.67 7.90 -2.63
N ASN A 169 -25.64 6.74 -1.99
CA ASN A 169 -26.85 6.00 -1.63
C ASN A 169 -27.21 6.13 -0.15
N ILE A 170 -26.21 6.24 0.74
CA ILE A 170 -26.37 6.10 2.18
C ILE A 170 -25.98 7.39 2.92
N ALA A 171 -25.10 8.23 2.38
CA ALA A 171 -24.57 9.38 3.12
C ALA A 171 -25.67 10.33 3.62
N VAL A 172 -26.50 10.81 2.73
CA VAL A 172 -27.53 11.80 3.08
C VAL A 172 -28.51 11.23 4.11
N PRO A 173 -29.16 10.05 3.89
CA PRO A 173 -30.04 9.46 4.88
C PRO A 173 -29.35 9.23 6.24
N THR A 174 -28.12 8.74 6.24
CA THR A 174 -27.37 8.46 7.49
C THR A 174 -27.07 9.73 8.26
N ILE A 175 -26.58 10.76 7.58
CA ILE A 175 -26.23 12.04 8.21
C ILE A 175 -27.49 12.70 8.76
N THR A 176 -28.59 12.73 7.98
CA THR A 176 -29.86 13.29 8.42
C THR A 176 -30.35 12.55 9.66
N TRP A 177 -30.37 11.22 9.63
CA TRP A 177 -30.79 10.43 10.79
C TRP A 177 -29.93 10.71 12.03
N LEU A 178 -28.62 10.82 11.88
CA LEU A 178 -27.70 11.13 12.99
C LEU A 178 -27.93 12.53 13.56
N LEU A 179 -28.23 13.51 12.72
CA LEU A 179 -28.53 14.89 13.17
C LEU A 179 -29.85 14.96 13.92
N ASP A 180 -30.87 14.20 13.47
CA ASP A 180 -32.19 14.17 14.07
C ASP A 180 -32.24 13.38 15.38
N ASN A 181 -31.35 12.39 15.54
CA ASN A 181 -31.32 11.46 16.67
C ASN A 181 -30.04 11.58 17.53
N LYS A 182 -29.32 12.70 17.45
CA LYS A 182 -28.16 12.90 18.32
C LYS A 182 -28.59 12.88 19.78
N PRO A 183 -27.88 12.17 20.65
CA PRO A 183 -28.12 12.24 22.08
C PRO A 183 -27.83 13.66 22.59
N GLU A 184 -28.63 14.13 23.55
CA GLU A 184 -28.42 15.40 24.26
C GLU A 184 -27.09 15.45 25.00
#